data_361108686731ac6ad06270b984e90d58
#
_entry.id   361108686731ac6ad06270b984e90d58
#
_cell.length_a   1.000
_cell.length_b   1.000
_cell.length_c   1.000
_cell.angle_alpha   90.00
_cell.angle_beta   90.00
_cell.angle_gamma   90.00
#
_symmetry.space_group_name_H-M   'P 1'
#
loop_
_entity.id
_entity.type
_entity.pdbx_description
1 polymer ?
#
loop_
_entity_poly.entity_id
_entity_poly.type
_entity_poly.pdbx_seq_one_letter_code
_entity_poly.pdbx_strand_id
1 'polypeptide(L)'
;MFKKLLALMLILLAVCLSGCGGIKPAQKNSGEIIYSVTDATGQKLSFYEKPQRIISMNVSVDEILLDLVDSKRIAALTYFADDPSICSAGEKVKQVKERVQGSNIEWIVALQPDLVIIPDYAMNMIKALRAAGIRVYVCTTPDNMDDIFKFIIDTGKAVGDQEAGEALVAKLKGDLNKIREKVIAKVPEDKRLKVLGLSFMGPLGMKGTFSDLC
;
A
#
# COMPACT_ATOMS: atom_id res chain seq x y z
N MET A 1 -37.12 52.87 -6.71
CA MET A 1 -36.03 52.09 -7.36
C MET A 1 -34.97 51.62 -6.37
N PHE A 2 -34.53 52.45 -5.42
CA PHE A 2 -33.48 52.14 -4.45
C PHE A 2 -33.77 50.87 -3.58
N LYS A 3 -35.00 50.69 -3.08
CA LYS A 3 -35.37 49.52 -2.26
C LYS A 3 -35.31 48.21 -3.01
N LYS A 4 -35.58 48.18 -4.31
CA LYS A 4 -35.46 46.96 -5.15
C LYS A 4 -34.02 46.62 -5.44
N LEU A 5 -33.15 47.62 -5.62
CA LEU A 5 -31.71 47.42 -5.83
C LEU A 5 -31.02 46.87 -4.56
N LEU A 6 -31.41 47.37 -3.38
CA LEU A 6 -30.90 46.91 -2.08
C LEU A 6 -31.31 45.47 -1.79
N ALA A 7 -32.55 45.08 -2.14
CA ALA A 7 -33.03 43.69 -2.00
C ALA A 7 -32.29 42.74 -2.93
N LEU A 8 -31.98 43.18 -4.17
CA LEU A 8 -31.21 42.35 -5.11
C LEU A 8 -29.76 42.15 -4.65
N MET A 9 -29.15 43.20 -4.07
CA MET A 9 -27.79 43.12 -3.52
C MET A 9 -27.70 42.22 -2.29
N LEU A 10 -28.72 42.21 -1.42
CA LEU A 10 -28.81 41.30 -0.28
C LEU A 10 -29.00 39.86 -0.69
N ILE A 11 -29.75 39.58 -1.75
CA ILE A 11 -29.91 38.20 -2.30
C ILE A 11 -28.58 37.70 -2.92
N LEU A 12 -27.85 38.60 -3.64
CA LEU A 12 -26.55 38.25 -4.21
C LEU A 12 -25.51 37.96 -3.12
N LEU A 13 -25.53 38.69 -2.00
CA LEU A 13 -24.63 38.47 -0.87
C LEU A 13 -24.93 37.14 -0.14
N ALA A 14 -26.19 36.73 -0.07
CA ALA A 14 -26.59 35.45 0.54
C ALA A 14 -26.16 34.23 -0.28
N VAL A 15 -26.08 34.36 -1.61
CA VAL A 15 -25.61 33.26 -2.50
C VAL A 15 -24.10 33.08 -2.40
N CYS A 16 -23.33 34.14 -2.14
CA CYS A 16 -21.87 34.05 -1.97
C CYS A 16 -21.45 33.40 -0.63
N LEU A 17 -22.31 33.35 0.38
CA LEU A 17 -22.02 32.72 1.68
C LEU A 17 -22.29 31.20 1.69
N SER A 18 -22.93 30.66 0.67
CA SER A 18 -23.22 29.20 0.55
C SER A 18 -22.09 28.40 -0.12
N GLY A 19 -21.01 29.06 -0.51
CA GLY A 19 -19.89 28.49 -1.29
C GLY A 19 -18.68 27.96 -0.49
N CYS A 20 -18.74 27.86 0.84
CA CYS A 20 -17.73 27.12 1.58
C CYS A 20 -18.04 25.62 1.50
N GLY A 21 -17.46 24.95 0.51
CA GLY A 21 -17.31 23.51 0.49
C GLY A 21 -16.55 23.06 1.75
N GLY A 22 -17.28 22.85 2.83
CA GLY A 22 -16.71 22.33 4.07
C GLY A 22 -16.03 21.00 3.77
N ILE A 23 -14.75 20.90 4.14
CA ILE A 23 -14.08 19.60 4.32
C ILE A 23 -15.03 18.79 5.21
N LYS A 24 -15.64 17.74 4.66
CA LYS A 24 -16.49 16.85 5.45
C LYS A 24 -15.60 16.32 6.58
N PRO A 25 -15.94 16.56 7.85
CA PRO A 25 -15.18 15.95 8.94
C PRO A 25 -15.17 14.43 8.72
N ALA A 26 -14.04 13.79 9.01
CA ALA A 26 -13.90 12.35 8.93
C ALA A 26 -15.16 11.70 9.51
N GLN A 27 -15.83 10.90 8.70
CA GLN A 27 -17.11 10.30 9.03
C GLN A 27 -16.93 9.49 10.32
N LYS A 28 -17.57 9.91 11.40
CA LYS A 28 -17.58 9.20 12.68
C LYS A 28 -18.39 7.93 12.42
N ASN A 29 -17.65 6.85 12.03
CA ASN A 29 -18.28 5.56 11.78
C ASN A 29 -18.89 5.07 13.09
N SER A 30 -20.21 5.02 13.16
CA SER A 30 -21.00 4.54 14.29
C SER A 30 -21.23 3.02 14.24
N GLY A 31 -20.50 2.31 13.40
CA GLY A 31 -20.59 0.86 13.24
C GLY A 31 -19.75 0.08 14.26
N GLU A 32 -19.99 -1.23 14.35
CA GLU A 32 -19.12 -2.16 15.08
C GLU A 32 -17.78 -2.33 14.37
N ILE A 33 -16.68 -2.43 15.14
CA ILE A 33 -15.34 -2.70 14.59
C ILE A 33 -15.31 -4.14 14.10
N ILE A 34 -15.15 -4.34 12.78
CA ILE A 34 -15.08 -5.68 12.19
C ILE A 34 -13.68 -6.30 12.33
N TYR A 35 -12.62 -5.50 12.30
CA TYR A 35 -11.26 -5.92 12.61
C TYR A 35 -10.35 -4.74 12.97
N SER A 36 -9.19 -5.06 13.53
CA SER A 36 -8.14 -4.08 13.83
C SER A 36 -6.78 -4.65 13.48
N VAL A 37 -5.87 -3.78 13.04
CA VAL A 37 -4.46 -4.11 12.79
C VAL A 37 -3.55 -3.12 13.50
N THR A 38 -2.34 -3.55 13.84
CA THR A 38 -1.30 -2.67 14.36
C THR A 38 -0.23 -2.54 13.29
N ASP A 39 0.14 -1.31 12.95
CA ASP A 39 1.14 -1.03 11.93
C ASP A 39 2.58 -1.06 12.49
N ALA A 40 3.58 -0.88 11.63
CA ALA A 40 4.99 -0.89 12.01
C ALA A 40 5.38 0.21 13.02
N THR A 41 4.58 1.28 13.14
CA THR A 41 4.81 2.34 14.13
C THR A 41 4.15 2.06 15.48
N GLY A 42 3.48 0.91 15.62
CA GLY A 42 2.71 0.56 16.81
C GLY A 42 1.31 1.20 16.85
N GLN A 43 0.90 1.92 15.80
CA GLN A 43 -0.43 2.51 15.73
C GLN A 43 -1.48 1.45 15.42
N LYS A 44 -2.52 1.37 16.28
CA LYS A 44 -3.69 0.53 16.04
C LYS A 44 -4.66 1.24 15.10
N LEU A 45 -5.03 0.57 14.02
CA LEU A 45 -6.04 0.98 13.05
C LEU A 45 -7.26 0.07 13.21
N SER A 46 -8.43 0.68 13.34
CA SER A 46 -9.71 -0.04 13.45
C SER A 46 -10.54 0.19 12.20
N PHE A 47 -11.16 -0.88 11.72
CA PHE A 47 -11.95 -0.88 10.50
C PHE A 47 -13.38 -1.30 10.79
N TYR A 48 -14.34 -0.56 10.23
CA TYR A 48 -15.77 -0.79 10.29
C TYR A 48 -16.31 -1.43 9.01
N GLU A 49 -15.49 -1.42 7.97
CA GLU A 49 -15.69 -2.06 6.66
C GLU A 49 -14.32 -2.33 6.01
N LYS A 50 -14.30 -3.22 5.02
CA LYS A 50 -13.06 -3.44 4.25
C LYS A 50 -12.74 -2.20 3.41
N PRO A 51 -11.48 -1.75 3.34
CA PRO A 51 -11.09 -0.64 2.49
C PRO A 51 -11.49 -0.85 1.02
N GLN A 52 -12.05 0.19 0.40
CA GLN A 52 -12.53 0.19 -0.98
C GLN A 52 -11.78 1.15 -1.88
N ARG A 53 -10.91 2.00 -1.31
CA ARG A 53 -10.11 2.99 -2.04
C ARG A 53 -8.66 2.98 -1.51
N ILE A 54 -7.97 1.90 -1.81
CA ILE A 54 -6.62 1.63 -1.30
C ILE A 54 -5.60 2.31 -2.22
N ILE A 55 -4.67 3.06 -1.64
CA ILE A 55 -3.49 3.57 -2.33
C ILE A 55 -2.26 2.83 -1.81
N SER A 56 -1.48 2.28 -2.73
CA SER A 56 -0.17 1.72 -2.45
C SER A 56 0.94 2.73 -2.72
N MET A 57 1.91 2.79 -1.80
CA MET A 57 3.12 3.61 -1.93
C MET A 57 4.40 2.77 -1.88
N ASN A 58 4.29 1.47 -2.18
CA ASN A 58 5.40 0.53 -2.24
C ASN A 58 5.15 -0.49 -3.34
N VAL A 59 6.11 -0.73 -4.23
CA VAL A 59 5.94 -1.64 -5.38
C VAL A 59 5.65 -3.08 -4.97
N SER A 60 6.23 -3.56 -3.87
CA SER A 60 5.92 -4.90 -3.36
C SER A 60 4.47 -4.99 -2.86
N VAL A 61 3.93 -3.89 -2.31
CA VAL A 61 2.51 -3.79 -1.95
C VAL A 61 1.63 -3.76 -3.19
N ASP A 62 2.07 -3.10 -4.28
CA ASP A 62 1.35 -3.10 -5.57
C ASP A 62 1.09 -4.53 -6.05
N GLU A 63 2.15 -5.34 -6.08
CA GLU A 63 2.09 -6.74 -6.52
C GLU A 63 1.18 -7.58 -5.62
N ILE A 64 1.32 -7.43 -4.30
CA ILE A 64 0.51 -8.14 -3.32
C ILE A 64 -0.96 -7.75 -3.45
N LEU A 65 -1.29 -6.47 -3.55
CA LEU A 65 -2.67 -6.01 -3.69
C LEU A 65 -3.34 -6.55 -4.96
N LEU A 66 -2.61 -6.57 -6.09
CA LEU A 66 -3.11 -7.09 -7.36
C LEU A 66 -3.38 -8.61 -7.33
N ASP A 67 -2.83 -9.32 -6.34
CA ASP A 67 -3.09 -10.74 -6.09
C ASP A 67 -4.16 -10.99 -5.01
N LEU A 68 -4.33 -10.04 -4.06
CA LEU A 68 -5.20 -10.24 -2.91
C LEU A 68 -6.60 -9.68 -3.08
N VAL A 69 -6.75 -8.54 -3.77
CA VAL A 69 -8.03 -7.81 -3.79
C VAL A 69 -8.51 -7.53 -5.21
N ASP A 70 -9.82 -7.32 -5.35
CA ASP A 70 -10.36 -6.83 -6.63
C ASP A 70 -9.72 -5.47 -6.96
N SER A 71 -9.23 -5.32 -8.19
CA SER A 71 -8.58 -4.09 -8.68
C SER A 71 -9.45 -2.84 -8.52
N LYS A 72 -10.77 -2.98 -8.46
CA LYS A 72 -11.71 -1.88 -8.20
C LYS A 72 -11.53 -1.25 -6.81
N ARG A 73 -10.96 -2.00 -5.87
CA ARG A 73 -10.64 -1.50 -4.52
C ARG A 73 -9.31 -0.76 -4.46
N ILE A 74 -8.51 -0.78 -5.54
CA ILE A 74 -7.22 -0.12 -5.61
C ILE A 74 -7.41 1.21 -6.33
N ALA A 75 -7.27 2.32 -5.58
CA ALA A 75 -7.40 3.66 -6.11
C ALA A 75 -6.16 4.10 -6.89
N ALA A 76 -4.95 3.72 -6.43
CA ALA A 76 -3.71 4.00 -7.15
C ALA A 76 -2.61 3.02 -6.75
N LEU A 77 -1.70 2.76 -7.68
CA LEU A 77 -0.43 2.04 -7.50
C LEU A 77 0.74 3.02 -7.57
N THR A 78 1.95 2.57 -7.24
CA THR A 78 3.15 3.36 -7.49
C THR A 78 3.40 3.52 -9.00
N TYR A 79 4.14 4.55 -9.39
CA TYR A 79 4.58 4.69 -10.80
C TYR A 79 5.54 3.57 -11.23
N PHE A 80 6.21 2.92 -10.28
CA PHE A 80 7.06 1.74 -10.54
C PHE A 80 6.29 0.53 -11.06
N ALA A 81 4.98 0.49 -10.83
CA ALA A 81 4.13 -0.59 -11.31
C ALA A 81 4.12 -0.71 -12.86
N ASP A 82 4.42 0.38 -13.56
CA ASP A 82 4.45 0.40 -15.04
C ASP A 82 5.78 -0.09 -15.63
N ASP A 83 6.82 -0.27 -14.79
CA ASP A 83 8.13 -0.75 -15.25
C ASP A 83 8.24 -2.27 -15.05
N PRO A 84 8.25 -3.08 -16.12
CA PRO A 84 8.33 -4.53 -16.02
C PRO A 84 9.68 -5.05 -15.52
N SER A 85 10.70 -4.19 -15.41
CA SER A 85 11.98 -4.53 -14.78
C SER A 85 11.94 -4.41 -13.26
N ILE A 86 10.92 -3.74 -12.71
CA ILE A 86 10.74 -3.48 -11.28
C ILE A 86 9.53 -4.24 -10.73
N CYS A 87 8.40 -4.21 -11.46
CA CYS A 87 7.13 -4.82 -11.05
C CYS A 87 6.83 -6.05 -11.92
N SER A 88 6.64 -7.20 -11.28
CA SER A 88 6.35 -8.47 -11.95
C SER A 88 4.86 -8.78 -12.14
N ALA A 89 3.96 -7.87 -11.72
CA ALA A 89 2.51 -8.07 -11.80
C ALA A 89 1.94 -8.11 -13.23
N GLY A 90 2.72 -7.72 -14.25
CA GLY A 90 2.39 -7.83 -15.67
C GLY A 90 1.10 -7.09 -16.04
N GLU A 91 0.22 -7.74 -16.81
CA GLU A 91 -1.02 -7.13 -17.31
C GLU A 91 -2.02 -6.71 -16.21
N LYS A 92 -1.91 -7.24 -15.00
CA LYS A 92 -2.79 -6.88 -13.88
C LYS A 92 -2.70 -5.39 -13.54
N VAL A 93 -1.52 -4.79 -13.71
CA VAL A 93 -1.27 -3.37 -13.46
C VAL A 93 -2.20 -2.47 -14.25
N LYS A 94 -2.57 -2.85 -15.47
CA LYS A 94 -3.45 -2.08 -16.37
C LYS A 94 -4.89 -1.95 -15.87
N GLN A 95 -5.29 -2.77 -14.91
CA GLN A 95 -6.61 -2.70 -14.29
C GLN A 95 -6.77 -1.50 -13.35
N VAL A 96 -5.67 -0.93 -12.87
CA VAL A 96 -5.63 0.27 -12.04
C VAL A 96 -5.06 1.42 -12.85
N LYS A 97 -5.79 2.53 -12.99
CA LYS A 97 -5.41 3.62 -13.88
C LYS A 97 -4.44 4.63 -13.24
N GLU A 98 -4.65 4.91 -11.97
CA GLU A 98 -3.94 5.99 -11.29
C GLU A 98 -2.56 5.53 -10.77
N ARG A 99 -1.59 6.47 -10.81
CA ARG A 99 -0.21 6.24 -10.35
C ARG A 99 0.21 7.31 -9.36
N VAL A 100 0.69 6.89 -8.19
CA VAL A 100 1.32 7.81 -7.23
C VAL A 100 2.69 8.22 -7.76
N GLN A 101 2.88 9.53 -7.92
CA GLN A 101 4.17 10.10 -8.30
C GLN A 101 4.69 10.98 -7.16
N GLY A 102 5.85 10.59 -6.61
CA GLY A 102 6.52 11.38 -5.57
C GLY A 102 5.68 11.57 -4.30
N SER A 103 5.77 12.75 -3.72
CA SER A 103 5.19 13.11 -2.41
C SER A 103 4.04 14.10 -2.51
N ASN A 104 3.28 14.10 -3.59
CA ASN A 104 2.15 15.00 -3.77
C ASN A 104 0.95 14.57 -2.90
N ILE A 105 0.88 15.14 -1.69
CA ILE A 105 -0.16 14.82 -0.70
C ILE A 105 -1.53 15.30 -1.18
N GLU A 106 -1.61 16.47 -1.81
CA GLU A 106 -2.86 17.03 -2.30
C GLU A 106 -3.50 16.11 -3.34
N TRP A 107 -2.70 15.53 -4.20
CA TRP A 107 -3.18 14.57 -5.18
C TRP A 107 -3.69 13.27 -4.52
N ILE A 108 -2.96 12.76 -3.51
CA ILE A 108 -3.39 11.59 -2.73
C ILE A 108 -4.72 11.88 -2.03
N VAL A 109 -4.86 13.06 -1.39
CA VAL A 109 -6.09 13.49 -0.73
C VAL A 109 -7.25 13.61 -1.73
N ALA A 110 -6.99 14.14 -2.94
CA ALA A 110 -8.00 14.29 -3.99
C ALA A 110 -8.56 12.94 -4.47
N LEU A 111 -7.79 11.86 -4.38
CA LEU A 111 -8.27 10.51 -4.65
C LEU A 111 -9.18 9.93 -3.56
N GLN A 112 -9.33 10.64 -2.42
CA GLN A 112 -10.18 10.23 -1.30
C GLN A 112 -9.95 8.77 -0.86
N PRO A 113 -8.70 8.37 -0.55
CA PRO A 113 -8.44 7.01 -0.10
C PRO A 113 -9.05 6.75 1.27
N ASP A 114 -9.49 5.53 1.50
CA ASP A 114 -9.88 5.04 2.82
C ASP A 114 -8.75 4.27 3.52
N LEU A 115 -7.70 3.91 2.77
CA LEU A 115 -6.45 3.36 3.28
C LEU A 115 -5.28 3.73 2.37
N VAL A 116 -4.18 4.20 2.96
CA VAL A 116 -2.87 4.33 2.30
C VAL A 116 -1.89 3.36 2.96
N ILE A 117 -1.23 2.51 2.17
CA ILE A 117 -0.16 1.61 2.63
C ILE A 117 1.18 2.20 2.20
N ILE A 118 2.06 2.47 3.17
CA ILE A 118 3.30 3.21 2.96
C ILE A 118 4.45 2.59 3.76
N PRO A 119 5.69 2.56 3.23
CA PRO A 119 6.82 2.03 3.96
C PRO A 119 7.27 2.96 5.10
N ASP A 120 7.85 2.37 6.14
CA ASP A 120 8.27 3.03 7.39
C ASP A 120 9.34 4.11 7.22
N TYR A 121 10.18 4.03 6.18
CA TYR A 121 11.18 5.06 5.89
C TYR A 121 10.59 6.39 5.37
N ALA A 122 9.31 6.43 5.00
CA ALA A 122 8.64 7.64 4.49
C ALA A 122 8.04 8.54 5.59
N MET A 123 8.71 8.71 6.73
CA MET A 123 8.18 9.31 7.96
C MET A 123 7.51 10.69 7.79
N ASN A 124 8.07 11.56 6.93
CA ASN A 124 7.49 12.89 6.71
C ASN A 124 6.14 12.80 6.01
N MET A 125 6.01 11.91 5.04
CA MET A 125 4.77 11.68 4.32
C MET A 125 3.72 11.01 5.22
N ILE A 126 4.12 10.04 6.03
CA ILE A 126 3.26 9.38 7.02
C ILE A 126 2.61 10.43 7.93
N LYS A 127 3.42 11.35 8.50
CA LYS A 127 2.92 12.42 9.37
C LYS A 127 1.95 13.35 8.64
N ALA A 128 2.27 13.74 7.41
CA ALA A 128 1.45 14.66 6.64
C ALA A 128 0.11 14.03 6.20
N LEU A 129 0.11 12.77 5.75
CA LEU A 129 -1.11 12.03 5.41
C LEU A 129 -2.02 11.83 6.63
N ARG A 130 -1.44 11.47 7.78
CA ARG A 130 -2.19 11.36 9.04
C ARG A 130 -2.76 12.70 9.49
N ALA A 131 -2.00 13.79 9.36
CA ALA A 131 -2.48 15.15 9.65
C ALA A 131 -3.62 15.58 8.73
N ALA A 132 -3.64 15.10 7.47
CA ALA A 132 -4.75 15.28 6.53
C ALA A 132 -5.97 14.37 6.84
N GLY A 133 -5.94 13.59 7.91
CA GLY A 133 -7.03 12.70 8.31
C GLY A 133 -7.11 11.38 7.55
N ILE A 134 -6.09 11.04 6.76
CA ILE A 134 -6.05 9.80 6.00
C ILE A 134 -5.64 8.65 6.93
N ARG A 135 -6.31 7.50 6.79
CA ARG A 135 -5.90 6.27 7.46
C ARG A 135 -4.66 5.70 6.77
N VAL A 136 -3.55 5.61 7.51
CA VAL A 136 -2.25 5.19 7.00
C VAL A 136 -1.80 3.93 7.72
N TYR A 137 -1.60 2.84 6.98
CA TYR A 137 -0.94 1.63 7.45
C TYR A 137 0.53 1.66 7.05
N VAL A 138 1.41 1.68 8.04
CA VAL A 138 2.85 1.69 7.81
C VAL A 138 3.37 0.26 7.79
N CYS A 139 4.00 -0.13 6.70
CA CYS A 139 4.61 -1.44 6.53
C CYS A 139 6.12 -1.39 6.72
N THR A 140 6.70 -2.47 7.24
CA THR A 140 8.16 -2.67 7.34
C THR A 140 8.72 -3.21 6.03
N THR A 141 10.01 -2.97 5.78
CA THR A 141 10.73 -3.64 4.70
C THR A 141 11.16 -5.04 5.19
N PRO A 142 10.83 -6.12 4.47
CA PRO A 142 11.27 -7.46 4.82
C PRO A 142 12.79 -7.63 4.69
N ASP A 143 13.43 -8.32 5.63
CA ASP A 143 14.86 -8.61 5.64
C ASP A 143 15.18 -10.05 5.21
N ASN A 144 14.20 -10.96 5.29
CA ASN A 144 14.36 -12.39 4.98
C ASN A 144 13.05 -12.99 4.47
N MET A 145 13.08 -14.28 4.08
CA MET A 145 11.90 -14.96 3.50
C MET A 145 10.71 -15.05 4.47
N ASP A 146 10.96 -15.24 5.75
CA ASP A 146 9.86 -15.32 6.74
C ASP A 146 9.20 -13.96 6.91
N ASP A 147 9.98 -12.89 6.88
CA ASP A 147 9.46 -11.51 6.89
C ASP A 147 8.65 -11.21 5.62
N ILE A 148 9.06 -11.72 4.44
CA ILE A 148 8.26 -11.60 3.21
C ILE A 148 6.90 -12.29 3.38
N PHE A 149 6.88 -13.50 3.90
CA PHE A 149 5.62 -14.22 4.14
C PHE A 149 4.73 -13.47 5.15
N LYS A 150 5.34 -12.97 6.22
CA LYS A 150 4.64 -12.15 7.20
C LYS A 150 4.10 -10.86 6.57
N PHE A 151 4.89 -10.18 5.75
CA PHE A 151 4.52 -8.95 5.04
C PHE A 151 3.29 -9.14 4.14
N ILE A 152 3.22 -10.27 3.41
CA ILE A 152 2.06 -10.62 2.59
C ILE A 152 0.81 -10.82 3.47
N ILE A 153 0.93 -11.58 4.56
CA ILE A 153 -0.19 -11.82 5.47
C ILE A 153 -0.65 -10.52 6.14
N ASP A 154 0.28 -9.68 6.59
CA ASP A 154 -0.05 -8.43 7.27
C ASP A 154 -0.65 -7.40 6.31
N THR A 155 -0.24 -7.38 5.04
CA THR A 155 -0.90 -6.60 3.99
C THR A 155 -2.35 -7.10 3.79
N GLY A 156 -2.54 -8.42 3.72
CA GLY A 156 -3.87 -9.03 3.67
C GLY A 156 -4.75 -8.62 4.86
N LYS A 157 -4.21 -8.65 6.09
CA LYS A 157 -4.92 -8.16 7.29
C LYS A 157 -5.30 -6.70 7.17
N ALA A 158 -4.37 -5.85 6.71
CA ALA A 158 -4.61 -4.41 6.58
C ALA A 158 -5.76 -4.09 5.64
N VAL A 159 -5.96 -4.87 4.59
CA VAL A 159 -7.06 -4.70 3.62
C VAL A 159 -8.31 -5.53 3.93
N GLY A 160 -8.31 -6.28 5.05
CA GLY A 160 -9.44 -7.10 5.49
C GLY A 160 -9.59 -8.44 4.75
N ASP A 161 -8.51 -8.92 4.11
CA ASP A 161 -8.48 -10.16 3.35
C ASP A 161 -7.34 -11.08 3.84
N GLN A 162 -7.25 -11.29 5.16
CA GLN A 162 -6.20 -12.10 5.80
C GLN A 162 -6.12 -13.51 5.20
N GLU A 163 -7.26 -14.17 5.01
CA GLU A 163 -7.30 -15.54 4.46
C GLU A 163 -6.70 -15.62 3.05
N ALA A 164 -6.93 -14.58 2.22
CA ALA A 164 -6.31 -14.50 0.90
C ALA A 164 -4.78 -14.36 1.01
N GLY A 165 -4.29 -13.56 1.97
CA GLY A 165 -2.86 -13.43 2.25
C GLY A 165 -2.23 -14.75 2.69
N GLU A 166 -2.88 -15.48 3.59
CA GLU A 166 -2.44 -16.81 4.05
C GLU A 166 -2.44 -17.83 2.91
N ALA A 167 -3.46 -17.83 2.06
CA ALA A 167 -3.53 -18.70 0.89
C ALA A 167 -2.42 -18.39 -0.14
N LEU A 168 -2.14 -17.10 -0.38
CA LEU A 168 -1.04 -16.69 -1.26
C LEU A 168 0.31 -17.18 -0.71
N VAL A 169 0.57 -17.02 0.58
CA VAL A 169 1.80 -17.51 1.22
C VAL A 169 1.91 -19.03 1.13
N ALA A 170 0.82 -19.78 1.36
CA ALA A 170 0.82 -21.23 1.24
C ALA A 170 1.18 -21.66 -0.19
N LYS A 171 0.62 -21.01 -1.21
CA LYS A 171 0.94 -21.24 -2.61
C LYS A 171 2.42 -20.97 -2.90
N LEU A 172 2.95 -19.80 -2.48
CA LEU A 172 4.34 -19.41 -2.71
C LEU A 172 5.32 -20.38 -2.05
N LYS A 173 5.07 -20.81 -0.81
CA LYS A 173 5.87 -21.85 -0.12
C LYS A 173 5.87 -23.16 -0.88
N GLY A 174 4.72 -23.59 -1.40
CA GLY A 174 4.60 -24.78 -2.22
C GLY A 174 5.42 -24.68 -3.52
N ASP A 175 5.37 -23.56 -4.20
CA ASP A 175 6.11 -23.33 -5.44
C ASP A 175 7.63 -23.24 -5.20
N LEU A 176 8.05 -22.56 -4.12
CA LEU A 176 9.46 -22.53 -3.69
C LEU A 176 10.00 -23.93 -3.37
N ASN A 177 9.23 -24.75 -2.67
CA ASN A 177 9.65 -26.13 -2.37
C ASN A 177 9.83 -26.95 -3.65
N LYS A 178 8.92 -26.85 -4.62
CA LYS A 178 9.07 -27.53 -5.93
C LYS A 178 10.33 -27.09 -6.67
N ILE A 179 10.65 -25.78 -6.63
CA ILE A 179 11.88 -25.25 -7.24
C ILE A 179 13.10 -25.80 -6.51
N ARG A 180 13.11 -25.75 -5.18
CA ARG A 180 14.19 -26.28 -4.35
C ARG A 180 14.48 -27.75 -4.63
N GLU A 181 13.44 -28.58 -4.66
CA GLU A 181 13.57 -30.01 -4.99
C GLU A 181 14.19 -30.22 -6.37
N LYS A 182 13.75 -29.47 -7.37
CA LYS A 182 14.31 -29.52 -8.74
C LYS A 182 15.79 -29.12 -8.77
N VAL A 183 16.17 -28.08 -8.01
CA VAL A 183 17.56 -27.62 -7.94
C VAL A 183 18.43 -28.65 -7.25
N ILE A 184 18.00 -29.17 -6.09
CA ILE A 184 18.76 -30.18 -5.32
C ILE A 184 18.96 -31.45 -6.16
N ALA A 185 17.94 -31.91 -6.91
CA ALA A 185 18.05 -33.06 -7.77
C ALA A 185 19.03 -32.88 -8.95
N LYS A 186 19.20 -31.64 -9.45
CA LYS A 186 20.03 -31.37 -10.64
C LYS A 186 21.43 -30.85 -10.31
N VAL A 187 21.60 -30.19 -9.17
CA VAL A 187 22.84 -29.50 -8.79
C VAL A 187 23.26 -29.95 -7.40
N PRO A 188 24.09 -31.01 -7.28
CA PRO A 188 24.69 -31.47 -6.03
C PRO A 188 25.40 -30.31 -5.32
N GLU A 189 25.48 -30.36 -4.01
CA GLU A 189 26.02 -29.29 -3.17
C GLU A 189 27.48 -28.95 -3.52
N ASP A 190 28.28 -29.94 -3.83
CA ASP A 190 29.69 -29.79 -4.26
C ASP A 190 29.86 -29.12 -5.62
N LYS A 191 28.78 -29.01 -6.43
CA LYS A 191 28.75 -28.38 -7.75
C LYS A 191 28.04 -27.03 -7.76
N ARG A 192 27.58 -26.55 -6.59
CA ARG A 192 26.97 -25.23 -6.50
C ARG A 192 28.02 -24.14 -6.67
N LEU A 193 27.66 -23.11 -7.44
CA LEU A 193 28.54 -21.95 -7.61
C LEU A 193 28.59 -21.16 -6.31
N LYS A 194 29.79 -20.68 -5.96
CA LYS A 194 29.95 -19.65 -4.94
C LYS A 194 29.75 -18.30 -5.59
N VAL A 195 28.77 -17.52 -5.11
CA VAL A 195 28.43 -16.22 -5.64
C VAL A 195 28.77 -15.14 -4.64
N LEU A 196 29.39 -14.07 -5.08
CA LEU A 196 29.62 -12.85 -4.32
C LEU A 196 28.73 -11.74 -4.90
N GLY A 197 27.75 -11.29 -4.12
CA GLY A 197 26.95 -10.11 -4.47
C GLY A 197 27.69 -8.83 -4.12
N LEU A 198 27.78 -7.91 -5.07
CA LEU A 198 28.36 -6.59 -4.86
C LEU A 198 27.32 -5.52 -5.13
N SER A 199 27.29 -4.46 -4.31
CA SER A 199 26.53 -3.23 -4.55
C SER A 199 27.49 -2.04 -4.54
N PHE A 200 27.01 -0.87 -4.96
CA PHE A 200 27.78 0.37 -4.84
C PHE A 200 28.10 0.76 -3.38
N MET A 201 27.41 0.14 -2.40
CA MET A 201 27.66 0.33 -0.97
C MET A 201 28.61 -0.72 -0.37
N GLY A 202 29.17 -1.62 -1.19
CA GLY A 202 30.06 -2.68 -0.76
C GLY A 202 29.50 -4.09 -0.99
N PRO A 203 30.16 -5.13 -0.41
CA PRO A 203 29.68 -6.51 -0.52
C PRO A 203 28.30 -6.66 0.11
N LEU A 204 27.34 -7.23 -0.64
CA LEU A 204 26.08 -7.67 -0.10
C LEU A 204 26.28 -9.04 0.55
N GLY A 205 25.90 -9.21 1.79
CA GLY A 205 26.04 -10.51 2.45
C GLY A 205 26.34 -10.41 3.93
N MET A 206 25.60 -9.59 4.64
CA MET A 206 25.56 -9.71 6.09
C MET A 206 24.62 -10.86 6.47
N LYS A 207 25.06 -11.68 7.41
CA LYS A 207 24.28 -12.82 7.94
C LYS A 207 22.89 -12.34 8.37
N GLY A 208 21.83 -13.04 7.90
CA GLY A 208 20.45 -12.71 8.18
C GLY A 208 19.83 -11.67 7.24
N THR A 209 20.55 -11.18 6.22
CA THR A 209 19.99 -10.30 5.19
C THR A 209 19.48 -11.10 3.99
N PHE A 210 18.73 -10.43 3.10
CA PHE A 210 18.22 -11.04 1.86
C PHE A 210 19.31 -11.69 1.00
N SER A 211 20.52 -11.12 1.02
CA SER A 211 21.69 -11.66 0.31
C SER A 211 22.26 -12.96 0.91
N ASP A 212 21.87 -13.32 2.13
CA ASP A 212 22.28 -14.57 2.78
C ASP A 212 21.43 -15.77 2.30
N LEU A 213 20.43 -15.52 1.47
CA LEU A 213 19.49 -16.52 0.93
C LEU A 213 19.91 -17.05 -0.44
N CYS A 214 20.95 -16.46 -1.04
CA CYS A 214 21.56 -16.88 -2.30
C CYS A 214 22.81 -17.70 -2.04
#